data_3d1bb1f04fada38883d82731849c2367
#
_entry.id   3d1bb1f04fada38883d82731849c2367
#
_cell.length_a   1.000
_cell.length_b   1.000
_cell.length_c   1.000
_cell.angle_alpha   90.00
_cell.angle_beta   90.00
_cell.angle_gamma   90.00
#
_symmetry.space_group_name_H-M   'P 1'
#
loop_
_entity.id
_entity.type
_entity.pdbx_description
1 polymer ?
#
loop_
_entity_poly.entity_id
_entity_poly.type
_entity_poly.pdbx_seq_one_letter_code
_entity_poly.pdbx_strand_id
1 'polypeptide(L)'
;MRLPRSLQLRLGLTLGVLLTLLWILAASVTAVILRGEMDEIFDSTLQETAQRILPLAVVEIVGRDDDGVTQRLAAIREHDEFFTYIVRDRQGRILLQSHAADPATFPAYDGPGFRETATHRLYNDDALQSTVSITVAEPLAYRTSVAREIQFGLGLPLLVVIPVALLAIVLAVRASLAPLRRFRSRLESRNARDLSPVPADDIPSEIAPMAATLN
;
A
#
# COMPACT_ATOMS: atom_id res chain seq x y z
N MET A 1 -33.09 -8.98 0.66
CA MET A 1 -32.73 -9.29 2.05
C MET A 1 -33.71 -8.59 3.00
N ARG A 2 -34.49 -9.35 3.83
CA ARG A 2 -35.39 -8.73 4.83
C ARG A 2 -34.53 -8.24 6.01
N LEU A 3 -34.52 -6.94 6.27
CA LEU A 3 -33.83 -6.38 7.40
C LEU A 3 -34.40 -6.95 8.72
N PRO A 4 -33.54 -7.31 9.68
CA PRO A 4 -33.99 -7.85 10.96
C PRO A 4 -34.90 -6.85 11.67
N ARG A 5 -35.97 -7.35 12.31
CA ARG A 5 -36.96 -6.54 13.02
C ARG A 5 -36.41 -5.84 14.29
N SER A 6 -35.25 -6.25 14.76
CA SER A 6 -34.60 -5.67 15.95
C SER A 6 -33.89 -4.36 15.59
N LEU A 7 -34.25 -3.24 16.23
CA LEU A 7 -33.60 -1.94 16.08
C LEU A 7 -32.10 -2.03 16.39
N GLN A 8 -31.72 -2.82 17.40
CA GLN A 8 -30.33 -3.04 17.79
C GLN A 8 -29.51 -3.67 16.67
N LEU A 9 -30.07 -4.70 16.03
CA LEU A 9 -29.38 -5.40 14.95
C LEU A 9 -29.27 -4.53 13.69
N ARG A 10 -30.30 -3.72 13.40
CA ARG A 10 -30.27 -2.76 12.29
C ARG A 10 -29.20 -1.70 12.53
N LEU A 11 -29.15 -1.09 13.72
CA LEU A 11 -28.16 -0.07 14.07
C LEU A 11 -26.74 -0.65 14.04
N GLY A 12 -26.53 -1.83 14.65
CA GLY A 12 -25.23 -2.50 14.62
C GLY A 12 -24.76 -2.85 13.22
N LEU A 13 -25.68 -3.35 12.36
CA LEU A 13 -25.34 -3.64 10.96
C LEU A 13 -25.04 -2.38 10.15
N THR A 14 -25.83 -1.31 10.28
CA THR A 14 -25.59 -0.07 9.53
C THR A 14 -24.26 0.57 9.93
N LEU A 15 -23.96 0.67 11.21
CA LEU A 15 -22.69 1.19 11.72
C LEU A 15 -21.52 0.29 11.30
N GLY A 16 -21.70 -1.03 11.39
CA GLY A 16 -20.68 -1.98 10.99
C GLY A 16 -20.35 -1.91 9.51
N VAL A 17 -21.38 -1.86 8.65
CA VAL A 17 -21.19 -1.71 7.19
C VAL A 17 -20.52 -0.38 6.87
N LEU A 18 -21.00 0.72 7.46
CA LEU A 18 -20.43 2.05 7.23
C LEU A 18 -18.96 2.11 7.62
N LEU A 19 -18.61 1.57 8.80
CA LEU A 19 -17.23 1.52 9.26
C LEU A 19 -16.36 0.65 8.36
N THR A 20 -16.85 -0.51 7.95
CA THR A 20 -16.12 -1.40 7.03
C THR A 20 -15.86 -0.73 5.69
N LEU A 21 -16.86 -0.05 5.12
CA LEU A 21 -16.70 0.69 3.87
C LEU A 21 -15.69 1.83 4.02
N LEU A 22 -15.74 2.56 5.14
CA LEU A 22 -14.78 3.63 5.43
C LEU A 22 -13.34 3.09 5.51
N TRP A 23 -13.13 1.96 6.16
CA TRP A 23 -11.81 1.33 6.26
C TRP A 23 -11.30 0.81 4.92
N ILE A 24 -12.17 0.19 4.11
CA ILE A 24 -11.80 -0.26 2.77
C ILE A 24 -11.42 0.95 1.89
N LEU A 25 -12.20 2.04 1.96
CA LEU A 25 -11.91 3.25 1.24
C LEU A 25 -10.55 3.85 1.66
N ALA A 26 -10.33 3.99 2.97
CA ALA A 26 -9.08 4.52 3.51
C ALA A 26 -7.87 3.66 3.08
N ALA A 27 -7.96 2.34 3.21
CA ALA A 27 -6.91 1.41 2.79
C ALA A 27 -6.64 1.49 1.28
N SER A 28 -7.69 1.62 0.45
CA SER A 28 -7.56 1.75 -1.00
C SER A 28 -6.86 3.05 -1.39
N VAL A 29 -7.24 4.17 -0.77
CA VAL A 29 -6.58 5.48 -1.01
C VAL A 29 -5.12 5.42 -0.60
N THR A 30 -4.82 4.88 0.58
CA THR A 30 -3.44 4.72 1.06
C THR A 30 -2.61 3.85 0.12
N ALA A 31 -3.16 2.74 -0.38
CA ALA A 31 -2.47 1.85 -1.32
C ALA A 31 -2.15 2.52 -2.66
N VAL A 32 -3.04 3.39 -3.15
CA VAL A 32 -2.81 4.15 -4.40
C VAL A 32 -1.71 5.20 -4.21
N ILE A 33 -1.77 5.97 -3.11
CA ILE A 33 -0.75 6.99 -2.80
C ILE A 33 0.62 6.31 -2.66
N LEU A 34 0.70 5.24 -1.88
CA LEU A 34 1.95 4.55 -1.61
C LEU A 34 2.59 3.95 -2.88
N ARG A 35 1.78 3.48 -3.84
CA ARG A 35 2.30 3.04 -5.14
C ARG A 35 2.97 4.19 -5.90
N GLY A 36 2.32 5.36 -5.95
CA GLY A 36 2.90 6.52 -6.63
C GLY A 36 4.24 6.94 -6.02
N GLU A 37 4.32 7.01 -4.70
CA GLU A 37 5.55 7.32 -3.97
C GLU A 37 6.66 6.28 -4.24
N MET A 38 6.30 5.01 -4.30
CA MET A 38 7.27 3.95 -4.60
C MET A 38 7.81 4.04 -6.02
N ASP A 39 6.96 4.29 -7.01
CA ASP A 39 7.40 4.44 -8.40
C ASP A 39 8.39 5.62 -8.54
N GLU A 40 8.15 6.73 -7.83
CA GLU A 40 9.05 7.88 -7.80
C GLU A 40 10.39 7.54 -7.13
N ILE A 41 10.37 6.80 -6.00
CA ILE A 41 11.59 6.36 -5.33
C ILE A 41 12.41 5.42 -6.23
N PHE A 42 11.78 4.47 -6.88
CA PHE A 42 12.47 3.55 -7.79
C PHE A 42 13.05 4.27 -9.00
N ASP A 43 12.29 5.18 -9.61
CA ASP A 43 12.77 5.97 -10.74
C ASP A 43 13.93 6.89 -10.33
N SER A 44 13.86 7.54 -9.16
CA SER A 44 14.98 8.36 -8.65
C SER A 44 16.24 7.52 -8.35
N THR A 45 16.06 6.28 -7.84
CA THR A 45 17.18 5.37 -7.59
C THR A 45 17.86 4.94 -8.89
N LEU A 46 17.11 4.65 -9.96
CA LEU A 46 17.66 4.35 -11.28
C LEU A 46 18.50 5.52 -11.80
N GLN A 47 17.95 6.73 -11.73
CA GLN A 47 18.63 7.94 -12.16
C GLN A 47 19.90 8.21 -11.36
N GLU A 48 19.82 8.14 -10.02
CA GLU A 48 20.97 8.35 -9.14
C GLU A 48 22.06 7.32 -9.40
N THR A 49 21.69 6.06 -9.61
CA THR A 49 22.63 4.99 -9.95
C THR A 49 23.38 5.30 -11.25
N ALA A 50 22.67 5.72 -12.31
CA ALA A 50 23.27 6.11 -13.57
C ALA A 50 24.25 7.29 -13.36
N GLN A 51 23.82 8.33 -12.66
CA GLN A 51 24.62 9.52 -12.41
C GLN A 51 25.87 9.27 -11.54
N ARG A 52 25.86 8.23 -10.72
CA ARG A 52 27.02 7.81 -9.93
C ARG A 52 27.99 6.97 -10.74
N ILE A 53 27.49 6.06 -11.56
CA ILE A 53 28.33 5.12 -12.30
C ILE A 53 28.93 5.77 -13.53
N LEU A 54 28.20 6.63 -14.25
CA LEU A 54 28.65 7.20 -15.50
C LEU A 54 29.96 7.98 -15.39
N PRO A 55 30.17 8.87 -14.40
CA PRO A 55 31.46 9.55 -14.22
C PRO A 55 32.61 8.61 -13.93
N LEU A 56 32.38 7.55 -13.12
CA LEU A 56 33.39 6.56 -12.80
C LEU A 56 33.78 5.76 -14.05
N ALA A 57 32.80 5.36 -14.84
CA ALA A 57 33.02 4.67 -16.10
C ALA A 57 33.80 5.53 -17.10
N VAL A 58 33.50 6.83 -17.18
CA VAL A 58 34.24 7.78 -18.04
C VAL A 58 35.70 7.87 -17.63
N VAL A 59 36.00 8.04 -16.34
CA VAL A 59 37.38 8.09 -15.83
C VAL A 59 38.15 6.80 -16.14
N GLU A 60 37.48 5.65 -15.98
CA GLU A 60 38.12 4.37 -16.25
C GLU A 60 38.36 4.12 -17.74
N ILE A 61 37.40 4.52 -18.59
CA ILE A 61 37.52 4.39 -20.05
C ILE A 61 38.57 5.34 -20.63
N VAL A 62 38.63 6.60 -20.16
CA VAL A 62 39.60 7.61 -20.63
C VAL A 62 41.02 7.25 -20.16
N GLY A 63 41.16 6.57 -19.02
CA GLY A 63 42.46 6.13 -18.49
C GLY A 63 43.06 4.87 -19.10
N ARG A 64 42.36 4.24 -20.08
CA ARG A 64 42.84 3.00 -20.72
C ARG A 64 43.34 3.22 -22.13
N ASP A 65 44.42 2.53 -22.47
CA ASP A 65 44.79 2.23 -23.84
C ASP A 65 43.74 1.25 -24.42
N ASP A 66 43.31 1.49 -25.65
CA ASP A 66 42.13 0.89 -26.31
C ASP A 66 42.32 -0.61 -26.63
N ASP A 67 42.20 -1.48 -25.62
CA ASP A 67 42.33 -2.94 -25.80
C ASP A 67 41.07 -3.62 -26.34
N GLY A 68 39.98 -2.89 -26.56
CA GLY A 68 38.73 -3.41 -27.17
C GLY A 68 37.99 -4.50 -26.37
N VAL A 69 38.36 -4.73 -25.12
CA VAL A 69 37.80 -5.78 -24.26
C VAL A 69 36.67 -5.25 -23.38
N THR A 70 35.48 -5.81 -23.54
CA THR A 70 34.36 -5.54 -22.62
C THR A 70 34.71 -6.00 -21.21
N GLN A 71 34.69 -5.10 -20.25
CA GLN A 71 34.89 -5.45 -18.86
C GLN A 71 33.58 -5.82 -18.17
N ARG A 72 33.55 -7.02 -17.61
CA ARG A 72 32.50 -7.45 -16.72
C ARG A 72 32.99 -7.27 -15.28
N LEU A 73 32.32 -6.43 -14.51
CA LEU A 73 32.63 -6.30 -13.09
C LEU A 73 32.23 -7.60 -12.40
N ALA A 74 33.20 -8.30 -11.82
CA ALA A 74 32.92 -9.47 -11.01
C ALA A 74 32.30 -9.03 -9.68
N ALA A 75 31.27 -9.76 -9.23
CA ALA A 75 30.74 -9.54 -7.90
C ALA A 75 31.80 -9.90 -6.84
N ILE A 76 32.00 -9.04 -5.87
CA ILE A 76 32.90 -9.29 -4.72
C ILE A 76 32.29 -10.39 -3.82
N ARG A 77 30.94 -10.49 -3.81
CA ARG A 77 30.16 -11.54 -3.15
C ARG A 77 28.94 -11.84 -4.02
N GLU A 78 28.51 -13.11 -4.04
CA GLU A 78 27.23 -13.46 -4.65
C GLU A 78 26.10 -12.72 -3.92
N HIS A 79 25.37 -11.87 -4.64
CA HIS A 79 24.18 -11.18 -4.19
C HIS A 79 23.27 -10.98 -5.41
N ASP A 80 21.98 -10.89 -5.14
CA ASP A 80 21.01 -10.56 -6.18
C ASP A 80 21.18 -9.08 -6.56
N GLU A 81 21.57 -8.79 -7.79
CA GLU A 81 21.58 -7.44 -8.33
C GLU A 81 20.17 -7.08 -8.78
N PHE A 82 19.53 -6.16 -8.05
CA PHE A 82 18.24 -5.62 -8.44
C PHE A 82 18.35 -4.58 -9.55
N PHE A 83 19.51 -3.92 -9.65
CA PHE A 83 19.83 -2.94 -10.69
C PHE A 83 21.01 -3.45 -11.50
N THR A 84 20.76 -3.65 -12.78
CA THR A 84 21.80 -4.01 -13.73
C THR A 84 22.09 -2.84 -14.66
N TYR A 85 23.32 -2.74 -15.16
CA TYR A 85 23.67 -1.63 -16.06
C TYR A 85 24.64 -2.08 -17.12
N ILE A 86 24.61 -1.34 -18.24
CA ILE A 86 25.62 -1.43 -19.28
C ILE A 86 26.05 -0.01 -19.71
N VAL A 87 27.35 0.13 -19.98
CA VAL A 87 27.95 1.33 -20.56
C VAL A 87 28.39 1.03 -21.97
N ARG A 88 28.02 1.90 -22.90
CA ARG A 88 28.29 1.74 -24.35
C ARG A 88 29.05 2.95 -24.88
N ASP A 89 29.81 2.69 -25.96
CA ASP A 89 30.37 3.77 -26.79
C ASP A 89 29.33 4.26 -27.82
N ARG A 90 29.76 5.27 -28.62
CA ARG A 90 28.93 5.81 -29.69
C ARG A 90 28.55 4.79 -30.76
N GLN A 91 29.33 3.71 -30.96
CA GLN A 91 29.08 2.64 -31.90
C GLN A 91 28.17 1.54 -31.30
N GLY A 92 27.76 1.68 -30.04
CA GLY A 92 26.93 0.71 -29.33
C GLY A 92 27.71 -0.50 -28.78
N ARG A 93 29.04 -0.47 -28.84
CA ARG A 93 29.89 -1.52 -28.22
C ARG A 93 29.82 -1.38 -26.71
N ILE A 94 29.67 -2.49 -26.00
CA ILE A 94 29.64 -2.53 -24.53
C ILE A 94 31.06 -2.38 -24.01
N LEU A 95 31.30 -1.34 -23.25
CA LEU A 95 32.59 -1.05 -22.60
C LEU A 95 32.64 -1.64 -21.19
N LEU A 96 31.53 -1.50 -20.47
CA LEU A 96 31.40 -1.95 -19.08
C LEU A 96 29.99 -2.53 -18.86
N GLN A 97 29.87 -3.56 -18.03
CA GLN A 97 28.57 -4.10 -17.62
C GLN A 97 28.62 -4.65 -16.20
N SER A 98 27.48 -4.61 -15.49
CA SER A 98 27.34 -5.27 -14.21
C SER A 98 27.36 -6.80 -14.38
N HIS A 99 27.65 -7.54 -13.30
CA HIS A 99 27.89 -8.98 -13.39
C HIS A 99 26.65 -9.77 -13.84
N ALA A 100 25.46 -9.36 -13.41
CA ALA A 100 24.19 -10.00 -13.76
C ALA A 100 23.52 -9.38 -15.00
N ALA A 101 24.15 -8.40 -15.68
CA ALA A 101 23.56 -7.79 -16.86
C ALA A 101 23.48 -8.77 -18.03
N ASP A 102 22.28 -8.92 -18.59
CA ASP A 102 22.03 -9.59 -19.86
C ASP A 102 21.87 -8.54 -20.97
N PRO A 103 22.81 -8.45 -21.91
CA PRO A 103 22.74 -7.45 -22.98
C PRO A 103 21.45 -7.47 -23.80
N ALA A 104 20.75 -8.62 -23.86
CA ALA A 104 19.48 -8.75 -24.59
C ALA A 104 18.33 -7.95 -23.94
N THR A 105 18.45 -7.65 -22.65
CA THR A 105 17.46 -6.84 -21.89
C THR A 105 17.54 -5.36 -22.25
N PHE A 106 18.68 -4.89 -22.77
CA PHE A 106 18.96 -3.49 -22.99
C PHE A 106 18.77 -3.10 -24.47
N PRO A 107 17.76 -2.31 -24.81
CA PRO A 107 17.59 -1.80 -26.18
C PRO A 107 18.76 -0.89 -26.57
N ALA A 108 18.81 -0.55 -27.85
CA ALA A 108 19.77 0.43 -28.32
C ALA A 108 19.51 1.79 -27.63
N TYR A 109 20.61 2.52 -27.35
CA TYR A 109 20.51 3.85 -26.77
C TYR A 109 19.82 4.82 -27.75
N ASP A 110 18.79 5.51 -27.30
CA ASP A 110 17.97 6.44 -28.07
C ASP A 110 17.87 7.85 -27.44
N GLY A 111 18.75 8.15 -26.49
CA GLY A 111 18.79 9.42 -25.78
C GLY A 111 18.53 9.28 -24.28
N PRO A 112 18.80 10.36 -23.50
CA PRO A 112 18.62 10.35 -22.05
C PRO A 112 17.15 10.25 -21.64
N GLY A 113 16.93 9.76 -20.39
CA GLY A 113 15.62 9.69 -19.77
C GLY A 113 15.11 8.26 -19.59
N PHE A 114 13.90 8.16 -19.05
CA PHE A 114 13.27 6.89 -18.74
C PHE A 114 12.71 6.18 -19.97
N ARG A 115 12.83 4.85 -19.96
CA ARG A 115 12.22 3.94 -20.94
C ARG A 115 11.58 2.77 -20.20
N GLU A 116 10.65 2.12 -20.87
CA GLU A 116 10.00 0.91 -20.33
C GLU A 116 9.92 -0.15 -21.41
N THR A 117 10.28 -1.36 -21.03
CA THR A 117 10.11 -2.56 -21.86
C THR A 117 9.03 -3.45 -21.21
N ALA A 118 8.70 -4.56 -21.83
CA ALA A 118 7.73 -5.51 -21.27
C ALA A 118 8.15 -6.08 -19.90
N THR A 119 9.45 -6.04 -19.58
CA THR A 119 10.00 -6.69 -18.38
C THR A 119 10.81 -5.77 -17.48
N HIS A 120 11.28 -4.63 -17.99
CA HIS A 120 12.18 -3.74 -17.25
C HIS A 120 11.82 -2.28 -17.40
N ARG A 121 12.04 -1.53 -16.33
CA ARG A 121 12.14 -0.08 -16.31
C ARG A 121 13.60 0.29 -16.51
N LEU A 122 13.86 1.26 -17.38
CA LEU A 122 15.21 1.66 -17.78
C LEU A 122 15.38 3.16 -17.57
N TYR A 123 16.60 3.54 -17.23
CA TYR A 123 17.03 4.94 -17.27
C TYR A 123 18.30 5.06 -18.09
N ASN A 124 18.25 5.92 -19.09
CA ASN A 124 19.37 6.23 -19.98
C ASN A 124 19.99 7.57 -19.60
N ASP A 125 21.31 7.62 -19.60
CA ASP A 125 22.07 8.88 -19.48
C ASP A 125 23.31 8.83 -20.35
N ASP A 126 23.90 10.00 -20.64
CA ASP A 126 25.11 10.07 -21.47
C ASP A 126 26.09 11.14 -21.01
N ALA A 127 27.34 10.98 -21.39
CA ALA A 127 28.42 11.89 -21.12
C ALA A 127 29.26 12.14 -22.37
N LEU A 128 30.11 13.19 -22.33
CA LEU A 128 31.04 13.56 -23.38
C LEU A 128 30.37 13.71 -24.76
N GLN A 129 29.26 14.46 -24.80
CA GLN A 129 28.48 14.68 -26.04
C GLN A 129 28.02 13.36 -26.67
N SER A 130 27.43 12.48 -25.87
CA SER A 130 26.95 11.15 -26.24
C SER A 130 28.04 10.20 -26.78
N THR A 131 29.29 10.42 -26.40
CA THR A 131 30.36 9.48 -26.73
C THR A 131 30.33 8.25 -25.85
N VAL A 132 29.89 8.40 -24.60
CA VAL A 132 29.67 7.32 -23.63
C VAL A 132 28.24 7.42 -23.13
N SER A 133 27.51 6.32 -23.16
CA SER A 133 26.15 6.21 -22.64
C SER A 133 26.04 5.09 -21.61
N ILE A 134 25.20 5.29 -20.61
CA ILE A 134 24.80 4.28 -19.63
C ILE A 134 23.32 4.00 -19.74
N THR A 135 22.96 2.74 -19.61
CA THR A 135 21.58 2.31 -19.38
C THR A 135 21.55 1.49 -18.08
N VAL A 136 20.74 1.92 -17.13
CA VAL A 136 20.44 1.18 -15.91
C VAL A 136 19.07 0.56 -16.05
N ALA A 137 18.94 -0.70 -15.68
CA ALA A 137 17.72 -1.49 -15.80
C ALA A 137 17.30 -2.08 -14.44
N GLU A 138 16.00 -2.05 -14.19
CA GLU A 138 15.35 -2.67 -13.05
C GLU A 138 14.22 -3.58 -13.52
N PRO A 139 14.14 -4.84 -13.05
CA PRO A 139 13.04 -5.73 -13.39
C PRO A 139 11.71 -5.23 -12.81
N LEU A 140 10.66 -5.09 -13.65
CA LEU A 140 9.30 -4.73 -13.21
C LEU A 140 8.72 -5.76 -12.24
N ALA A 141 9.17 -7.02 -12.31
CA ALA A 141 8.79 -8.07 -11.37
C ALA A 141 9.22 -7.73 -9.93
N TYR A 142 10.36 -7.06 -9.75
CA TYR A 142 10.83 -6.62 -8.45
C TYR A 142 9.89 -5.54 -7.87
N ARG A 143 9.55 -4.51 -8.63
CA ARG A 143 8.57 -3.47 -8.23
C ARG A 143 7.22 -4.09 -7.83
N THR A 144 6.74 -5.05 -8.62
CA THR A 144 5.46 -5.71 -8.33
C THR A 144 5.51 -6.59 -7.09
N SER A 145 6.65 -7.24 -6.81
CA SER A 145 6.82 -8.04 -5.60
C SER A 145 6.83 -7.19 -4.34
N VAL A 146 7.57 -6.08 -4.34
CA VAL A 146 7.61 -5.13 -3.22
C VAL A 146 6.25 -4.48 -3.00
N ALA A 147 5.56 -4.04 -4.07
CA ALA A 147 4.21 -3.49 -3.98
C ALA A 147 3.21 -4.49 -3.38
N ARG A 148 3.32 -5.78 -3.74
CA ARG A 148 2.48 -6.84 -3.19
C ARG A 148 2.77 -7.09 -1.71
N GLU A 149 4.03 -7.14 -1.32
CA GLU A 149 4.44 -7.31 0.07
C GLU A 149 3.87 -6.19 0.96
N ILE A 150 3.95 -4.94 0.51
CA ILE A 150 3.37 -3.80 1.21
C ILE A 150 1.84 -3.90 1.27
N GLN A 151 1.17 -4.31 0.19
CA GLN A 151 -0.27 -4.50 0.19
C GLN A 151 -0.71 -5.58 1.20
N PHE A 152 0.01 -6.69 1.29
CA PHE A 152 -0.23 -7.71 2.32
C PHE A 152 0.03 -7.18 3.72
N GLY A 153 1.11 -6.44 3.92
CA GLY A 153 1.44 -5.80 5.19
C GLY A 153 0.37 -4.82 5.67
N LEU A 154 -0.26 -4.06 4.77
CA LEU A 154 -1.37 -3.16 5.08
C LEU A 154 -2.71 -3.90 5.22
N GLY A 155 -2.94 -4.95 4.44
CA GLY A 155 -4.20 -5.70 4.44
C GLY A 155 -4.37 -6.63 5.64
N LEU A 156 -3.28 -7.23 6.11
CA LEU A 156 -3.32 -8.22 7.18
C LEU A 156 -3.83 -7.66 8.52
N PRO A 157 -3.43 -6.45 8.98
CA PRO A 157 -4.02 -5.84 10.15
C PRO A 157 -5.52 -5.59 10.04
N LEU A 158 -6.04 -5.29 8.83
CA LEU A 158 -7.47 -5.06 8.62
C LEU A 158 -8.32 -6.30 8.86
N LEU A 159 -7.78 -7.51 8.60
CA LEU A 159 -8.45 -8.78 8.90
C LEU A 159 -8.70 -8.97 10.40
N VAL A 160 -7.91 -8.32 11.25
CA VAL A 160 -8.08 -8.36 12.70
C VAL A 160 -8.90 -7.17 13.19
N VAL A 161 -8.58 -5.97 12.72
CA VAL A 161 -9.22 -4.71 13.18
C VAL A 161 -10.71 -4.69 12.84
N ILE A 162 -11.11 -5.13 11.65
CA ILE A 162 -12.52 -5.11 11.23
C ILE A 162 -13.39 -6.01 12.12
N PRO A 163 -13.08 -7.31 12.35
CA PRO A 163 -13.87 -8.15 13.25
C PRO A 163 -13.91 -7.63 14.69
N VAL A 164 -12.78 -7.13 15.22
CA VAL A 164 -12.72 -6.55 16.55
C VAL A 164 -13.61 -5.31 16.66
N ALA A 165 -13.55 -4.41 15.69
CA ALA A 165 -14.39 -3.22 15.64
C ALA A 165 -15.88 -3.58 15.54
N LEU A 166 -16.25 -4.55 14.70
CA LEU A 166 -17.63 -5.04 14.60
C LEU A 166 -18.12 -5.63 15.92
N LEU A 167 -17.29 -6.44 16.59
CA LEU A 167 -17.63 -6.97 17.90
C LEU A 167 -17.82 -5.85 18.92
N ALA A 168 -16.91 -4.87 18.95
CA ALA A 168 -17.01 -3.72 19.86
C ALA A 168 -18.30 -2.92 19.61
N ILE A 169 -18.68 -2.68 18.35
CA ILE A 169 -19.94 -2.02 18.00
C ILE A 169 -21.14 -2.82 18.51
N VAL A 170 -21.17 -4.13 18.29
CA VAL A 170 -22.26 -4.98 18.77
C VAL A 170 -22.38 -4.94 20.29
N LEU A 171 -21.26 -5.01 21.00
CA LEU A 171 -21.23 -4.92 22.45
C LEU A 171 -21.68 -3.54 22.96
N ALA A 172 -21.20 -2.45 22.35
CA ALA A 172 -21.57 -1.09 22.68
C ALA A 172 -23.07 -0.85 22.49
N VAL A 173 -23.63 -1.26 21.34
CA VAL A 173 -25.08 -1.14 21.05
C VAL A 173 -25.90 -1.98 22.05
N ARG A 174 -25.45 -3.18 22.39
CA ARG A 174 -26.12 -4.02 23.40
C ARG A 174 -26.09 -3.39 24.78
N ALA A 175 -24.96 -2.82 25.18
CA ALA A 175 -24.80 -2.15 26.48
C ALA A 175 -25.66 -0.87 26.54
N SER A 176 -25.60 -0.03 25.53
CA SER A 176 -26.39 1.22 25.43
C SER A 176 -27.90 0.98 25.50
N LEU A 177 -28.39 -0.13 24.93
CA LEU A 177 -29.81 -0.44 24.90
C LEU A 177 -30.24 -1.41 26.04
N ALA A 178 -29.34 -1.77 26.94
CA ALA A 178 -29.66 -2.62 28.10
C ALA A 178 -30.70 -1.99 29.07
N PRO A 179 -30.63 -0.65 29.38
CA PRO A 179 -31.64 -0.01 30.22
C PRO A 179 -33.04 -0.09 29.63
N LEU A 180 -33.16 0.13 28.31
CA LEU A 180 -34.44 0.07 27.60
C LEU A 180 -35.05 -1.34 27.64
N ARG A 181 -34.23 -2.39 27.52
CA ARG A 181 -34.69 -3.77 27.64
C ARG A 181 -35.16 -4.09 29.06
N ARG A 182 -34.45 -3.63 30.08
CA ARG A 182 -34.87 -3.78 31.50
C ARG A 182 -36.19 -3.07 31.73
N PHE A 183 -36.35 -1.86 31.23
CA PHE A 183 -37.60 -1.10 31.32
C PHE A 183 -38.78 -1.83 30.68
N ARG A 184 -38.61 -2.33 29.46
CA ARG A 184 -39.62 -3.14 28.78
C ARG A 184 -40.01 -4.39 29.57
N SER A 185 -39.02 -5.15 30.06
CA SER A 185 -39.27 -6.36 30.88
C SER A 185 -40.04 -6.04 32.14
N ARG A 186 -39.75 -4.92 32.81
CA ARG A 186 -40.49 -4.46 33.99
C ARG A 186 -41.94 -4.11 33.65
N LEU A 187 -42.19 -3.48 32.52
CA LEU A 187 -43.56 -3.18 32.05
C LEU A 187 -44.32 -4.46 31.70
N GLU A 188 -43.70 -5.40 31.02
CA GLU A 188 -44.30 -6.68 30.66
C GLU A 188 -44.62 -7.59 31.87
N SER A 189 -43.91 -7.45 32.98
CA SER A 189 -44.12 -8.18 34.22
C SER A 189 -45.23 -7.59 35.10
N ARG A 190 -45.73 -6.40 34.81
CA ARG A 190 -46.83 -5.75 35.54
C ARG A 190 -48.20 -6.36 35.21
N ASN A 191 -48.96 -6.64 36.25
CA ASN A 191 -50.37 -7.03 36.09
C ASN A 191 -51.25 -5.77 36.01
N ALA A 192 -52.39 -5.88 35.39
CA ALA A 192 -53.37 -4.79 35.21
C ALA A 192 -53.86 -4.11 36.48
N ARG A 193 -53.49 -4.62 37.66
CA ARG A 193 -53.84 -4.09 39.00
C ARG A 193 -52.65 -3.41 39.72
N ASP A 194 -51.48 -3.41 39.12
CA ASP A 194 -50.28 -2.83 39.72
C ASP A 194 -50.12 -1.34 39.26
N LEU A 195 -50.57 -0.44 40.11
CA LEU A 195 -50.55 1.02 39.94
C LEU A 195 -49.33 1.66 40.58
N SER A 196 -48.27 0.92 40.92
CA SER A 196 -47.08 1.48 41.53
C SER A 196 -46.32 2.38 40.52
N PRO A 197 -45.74 3.53 40.95
CA PRO A 197 -45.05 4.45 40.01
C PRO A 197 -43.82 3.74 39.41
N VAL A 198 -43.53 4.02 38.15
CA VAL A 198 -42.37 3.46 37.42
C VAL A 198 -41.14 4.24 37.85
N PRO A 199 -40.11 3.61 38.48
CA PRO A 199 -38.88 4.32 38.79
C PRO A 199 -38.20 4.82 37.52
N ALA A 200 -37.96 6.13 37.45
CA ALA A 200 -37.36 6.78 36.26
C ALA A 200 -35.82 6.85 36.34
N ASP A 201 -35.23 6.40 37.43
CA ASP A 201 -33.80 6.61 37.76
C ASP A 201 -32.81 5.93 36.78
N ASP A 202 -33.25 4.90 36.05
CA ASP A 202 -32.42 4.15 35.09
C ASP A 202 -32.77 4.42 33.63
N ILE A 203 -33.61 5.41 33.34
CA ILE A 203 -34.11 5.66 31.98
C ILE A 203 -33.30 6.77 31.34
N PRO A 204 -32.82 6.60 30.08
CA PRO A 204 -32.18 7.68 29.30
C PRO A 204 -33.06 8.91 29.24
N SER A 205 -32.45 10.11 29.35
CA SER A 205 -33.12 11.42 29.36
C SER A 205 -34.11 11.62 28.21
N GLU A 206 -33.84 10.98 27.07
CA GLU A 206 -34.65 11.04 25.84
C GLU A 206 -36.01 10.33 26.00
N ILE A 207 -36.13 9.39 26.93
CA ILE A 207 -37.34 8.58 27.13
C ILE A 207 -38.02 8.90 28.48
N ALA A 208 -37.35 9.65 29.34
CA ALA A 208 -37.93 10.12 30.62
C ALA A 208 -39.30 10.82 30.49
N PRO A 209 -39.57 11.68 29.47
CA PRO A 209 -40.88 12.26 29.27
C PRO A 209 -42.00 11.25 28.98
N MET A 210 -41.66 10.14 28.28
CA MET A 210 -42.63 9.05 28.01
C MET A 210 -42.98 8.27 29.31
N ALA A 211 -42.01 8.07 30.18
CA ALA A 211 -42.25 7.40 31.43
C ALA A 211 -43.12 8.28 32.40
N ALA A 212 -42.95 9.60 32.35
CA ALA A 212 -43.74 10.56 33.11
C ALA A 212 -45.22 10.60 32.68
N THR A 213 -45.54 10.27 31.44
CA THR A 213 -46.95 10.23 30.96
C THR A 213 -47.65 8.93 31.30
N LEU A 214 -46.93 7.89 31.83
CA LEU A 214 -47.47 6.60 32.25
C LEU A 214 -47.73 6.51 33.76
N ASN A 215 -47.31 7.54 34.51
CA ASN A 215 -47.55 7.70 35.97
C ASN A 215 -48.63 8.71 36.21
#